data_eddf5f09515dbabc57e1d6bcb1fb1fd0
#
_entry.id   eddf5f09515dbabc57e1d6bcb1fb1fd0
#
_cell.length_a   1.000
_cell.length_b   1.000
_cell.length_c   1.000
_cell.angle_alpha   90.00
_cell.angle_beta   90.00
_cell.angle_gamma   90.00
#
_symmetry.space_group_name_H-M   'P 1'
#
loop_
_entity.id
_entity.type
_entity.pdbx_description
1 polymer ?
#
loop_
_entity_poly.entity_id
_entity_poly.type
_entity_poly.pdbx_seq_one_letter_code
_entity_poly.pdbx_strand_id
1 'polypeptide(L)'
;MKILITGATGFIGQNLLPQLCSVCPDVEVLTLNRSVEKAELLFPQDRFTNFVHTSADNWDMVRAFNPNIVIHLAALSTADNDIRIIDSLIASNITYGVQLLSVLSNCPSLKLFVNTGLLLNID
;
A
#
# COMPACT_ATOMS: atom_id res chain seq x y z
N MET A 1 -15.87 3.50 5.99
CA MET A 1 -15.12 2.81 4.92
C MET A 1 -13.68 2.61 5.36
N LYS A 2 -13.16 1.42 5.12
CA LYS A 2 -11.80 1.03 5.51
C LYS A 2 -10.97 0.76 4.26
N ILE A 3 -9.87 1.49 4.12
CA ILE A 3 -8.98 1.39 2.96
C ILE A 3 -7.59 0.97 3.42
N LEU A 4 -7.07 -0.10 2.82
CA LEU A 4 -5.70 -0.54 2.99
C LEU A 4 -4.86 0.01 1.84
N ILE A 5 -3.74 0.64 2.14
CA ILE A 5 -2.85 1.21 1.13
C ILE A 5 -1.43 0.68 1.32
N THR A 6 -0.85 0.16 0.26
CA THR A 6 0.58 -0.16 0.20
C THR A 6 1.29 0.88 -0.66
N GLY A 7 2.54 1.17 -0.35
CA GLY A 7 3.31 2.15 -1.11
C GLY A 7 2.91 3.60 -0.88
N ALA A 8 2.31 3.90 0.27
CA ALA A 8 1.80 5.23 0.60
C ALA A 8 2.89 6.31 0.60
N THR A 9 4.14 5.95 0.90
CA THR A 9 5.25 6.91 0.98
C THR A 9 5.88 7.23 -0.38
N GLY A 10 5.42 6.58 -1.45
CA GLY A 10 5.86 6.89 -2.81
C GLY A 10 5.18 8.14 -3.36
N PHE A 11 5.52 8.49 -4.61
CA PHE A 11 5.01 9.70 -5.25
C PHE A 11 3.48 9.72 -5.33
N ILE A 12 2.87 8.63 -5.79
CA ILE A 12 1.42 8.57 -5.94
C ILE A 12 0.75 8.65 -4.57
N GLY A 13 1.27 7.91 -3.58
CA GLY A 13 0.71 7.90 -2.23
C GLY A 13 0.75 9.27 -1.56
N GLN A 14 1.85 10.00 -1.71
CA GLN A 14 2.00 11.33 -1.13
C GLN A 14 0.99 12.34 -1.71
N ASN A 15 0.54 12.12 -2.92
CA ASN A 15 -0.50 12.94 -3.54
C ASN A 15 -1.91 12.42 -3.26
N LEU A 16 -2.08 11.11 -3.17
CA LEU A 16 -3.38 10.48 -2.97
C LEU A 16 -3.91 10.67 -1.56
N LEU A 17 -3.09 10.45 -0.54
CA LEU A 17 -3.57 10.42 0.84
C LEU A 17 -4.15 11.75 1.33
N PRO A 18 -3.54 12.91 1.04
CA PRO A 18 -4.16 14.18 1.40
C PRO A 18 -5.50 14.42 0.71
N GLN A 19 -5.63 14.01 -0.56
CA GLN A 19 -6.88 14.14 -1.29
C GLN A 19 -7.96 13.21 -0.71
N LEU A 20 -7.57 12.01 -0.33
CA LEU A 20 -8.47 11.05 0.29
C LEU A 20 -9.03 11.59 1.61
N CYS A 21 -8.20 12.20 2.44
CA CYS A 21 -8.63 12.88 3.66
C CYS A 21 -9.63 13.99 3.39
N SER A 22 -9.40 14.76 2.33
CA SER A 22 -10.23 15.88 1.97
C SER A 22 -11.60 15.45 1.44
N VAL A 23 -11.60 14.43 0.58
CA VAL A 23 -12.82 13.95 -0.08
C VAL A 23 -13.67 13.06 0.83
N CYS A 24 -12.99 12.24 1.65
CA CYS A 24 -13.66 11.29 2.54
C CYS A 24 -13.15 11.47 3.97
N PRO A 25 -13.63 12.48 4.72
CA PRO A 25 -13.08 12.79 6.06
C PRO A 25 -13.21 11.66 7.08
N ASP A 26 -14.20 10.78 6.90
CA ASP A 26 -14.47 9.68 7.83
C ASP A 26 -13.80 8.36 7.43
N VAL A 27 -12.96 8.36 6.40
CA VAL A 27 -12.27 7.16 5.95
C VAL A 27 -11.25 6.71 7.01
N GLU A 28 -11.22 5.40 7.27
CA GLU A 28 -10.18 4.76 8.06
C GLU A 28 -9.15 4.16 7.12
N VAL A 29 -7.89 4.46 7.34
CA VAL A 29 -6.79 4.01 6.48
C VAL A 29 -5.75 3.25 7.26
N LEU A 30 -5.39 2.07 6.77
CA LEU A 30 -4.23 1.32 7.23
C LEU A 30 -3.19 1.34 6.11
N THR A 31 -1.98 1.78 6.41
CA THR A 31 -0.88 1.73 5.45
C THR A 31 0.12 0.65 5.83
N LEU A 32 0.60 -0.09 4.85
CA LEU A 32 1.68 -1.06 5.00
C LEU A 32 2.96 -0.47 4.44
N ASN A 33 4.03 -0.46 5.25
CA ASN A 33 5.22 0.32 4.95
C ASN A 33 6.50 -0.47 5.20
N ARG A 34 7.51 -0.27 4.34
CA ARG A 34 8.88 -0.71 4.64
C ARG A 34 9.47 0.11 5.78
N SER A 35 9.19 1.41 5.80
CA SER A 35 9.57 2.31 6.87
C SER A 35 8.34 2.94 7.48
N VAL A 36 7.95 2.48 8.65
CA VAL A 36 6.86 3.06 9.42
C VAL A 36 7.18 4.49 9.83
N GLU A 37 8.43 4.76 10.18
CA GLU A 37 8.89 6.09 10.56
C GLU A 37 8.67 7.11 9.44
N LYS A 38 8.99 6.73 8.20
CA LYS A 38 8.76 7.61 7.05
C LYS A 38 7.30 7.90 6.84
N ALA A 39 6.43 6.89 6.99
CA ALA A 39 4.99 7.07 6.88
C ALA A 39 4.46 8.00 7.96
N GLU A 40 4.93 7.86 9.19
CA GLU A 40 4.53 8.73 10.30
C GLU A 40 4.96 10.18 10.09
N LEU A 41 6.13 10.39 9.48
CA LEU A 41 6.63 11.74 9.16
C LEU A 41 5.82 12.40 8.06
N LEU A 42 5.46 11.64 7.02
CA LEU A 42 4.69 12.17 5.88
C LEU A 42 3.22 12.36 6.21
N PHE A 43 2.67 11.50 7.05
CA PHE A 43 1.24 11.48 7.39
C PHE A 43 1.07 11.50 8.91
N PRO A 44 1.41 12.63 9.56
CA PRO A 44 1.35 12.70 11.02
C PRO A 44 -0.08 12.63 11.54
N GLN A 45 -0.22 12.08 12.73
CA GLN A 45 -1.51 11.76 13.34
C GLN A 45 -2.41 12.98 13.57
N ASP A 46 -1.84 14.15 13.76
CA ASP A 46 -2.62 15.38 13.98
C ASP A 46 -3.38 15.84 12.74
N ARG A 47 -2.89 15.50 11.55
CA ARG A 47 -3.58 15.79 10.27
C ARG A 47 -4.33 14.59 9.71
N PHE A 48 -3.80 13.39 9.95
CA PHE A 48 -4.34 12.13 9.41
C PHE A 48 -4.83 11.27 10.57
N THR A 49 -5.88 11.75 11.25
CA THR A 49 -6.33 11.21 12.54
C THR A 49 -6.82 9.76 12.46
N ASN A 50 -7.38 9.36 11.33
CA ASN A 50 -7.93 8.01 11.15
C ASN A 50 -6.96 7.10 10.39
N PHE A 51 -5.69 7.45 10.36
CA PHE A 51 -4.65 6.67 9.67
C PHE A 51 -3.81 5.93 10.68
N VAL A 52 -3.58 4.65 10.40
CA VAL A 52 -2.66 3.79 11.15
C VAL A 52 -1.58 3.31 10.19
N HIS A 53 -0.32 3.44 10.60
CA HIS A 53 0.82 3.01 9.83
C HIS A 53 1.46 1.80 10.49
N THR A 54 1.69 0.73 9.73
CA THR A 54 2.33 -0.47 10.25
C THR A 54 3.34 -1.02 9.25
N SER A 55 4.06 -2.05 9.66
CA SER A 55 5.08 -2.69 8.82
C SER A 55 4.45 -3.44 7.64
N ALA A 56 5.23 -3.60 6.58
CA ALA A 56 4.77 -4.20 5.33
C ALA A 56 4.27 -5.63 5.47
N ASP A 57 4.74 -6.37 6.48
CA ASP A 57 4.40 -7.77 6.72
C ASP A 57 3.48 -8.00 7.93
N ASN A 58 2.85 -6.96 8.44
CA ASN A 58 1.92 -7.11 9.57
C ASN A 58 0.56 -7.63 9.08
N TRP A 59 0.54 -8.88 8.69
CA TRP A 59 -0.66 -9.52 8.13
C TRP A 59 -1.78 -9.69 9.16
N ASP A 60 -1.43 -9.86 10.42
CA ASP A 60 -2.44 -9.95 11.49
C ASP A 60 -3.25 -8.66 11.59
N MET A 61 -2.59 -7.51 11.47
CA MET A 61 -3.30 -6.23 11.47
C MET A 61 -4.17 -6.05 10.24
N VAL A 62 -3.74 -6.55 9.08
CA VAL A 62 -4.56 -6.53 7.86
C VAL A 62 -5.84 -7.33 8.05
N ARG A 63 -5.74 -8.52 8.61
CA ARG A 63 -6.92 -9.37 8.87
C ARG A 63 -7.86 -8.71 9.87
N ALA A 64 -7.32 -8.15 10.94
CA ALA A 64 -8.12 -7.46 11.96
C ALA A 64 -8.79 -6.20 11.39
N PHE A 65 -8.09 -5.48 10.51
CA PHE A 65 -8.63 -4.29 9.86
C PHE A 65 -9.78 -4.63 8.91
N ASN A 66 -9.67 -5.76 8.21
CA ASN A 66 -10.70 -6.24 7.27
C ASN A 66 -11.13 -5.17 6.29
N PRO A 67 -10.25 -4.74 5.37
CA PRO A 67 -10.52 -3.59 4.51
C PRO A 67 -11.66 -3.82 3.52
N ASN A 68 -12.34 -2.73 3.17
CA ASN A 68 -13.32 -2.71 2.09
C ASN A 68 -12.65 -2.51 0.73
N ILE A 69 -11.61 -1.70 0.70
CA ILE A 69 -10.87 -1.35 -0.51
C ILE A 69 -9.39 -1.50 -0.24
N VAL A 70 -8.66 -2.03 -1.20
CA VAL A 70 -7.21 -2.09 -1.18
C VAL A 70 -6.66 -1.31 -2.35
N ILE A 71 -5.73 -0.40 -2.09
CA ILE A 71 -4.98 0.32 -3.13
C ILE A 71 -3.52 -0.09 -3.02
N HIS A 72 -3.08 -0.90 -3.96
CA HIS A 72 -1.74 -1.48 -3.96
C HIS A 72 -0.81 -0.65 -4.85
N LEU A 73 -0.07 0.26 -4.22
CA LEU A 73 0.90 1.14 -4.89
C LEU A 73 2.35 0.68 -4.70
N ALA A 74 2.58 -0.30 -3.81
CA ALA A 74 3.93 -0.76 -3.50
C ALA A 74 4.49 -1.54 -4.68
N ALA A 75 5.28 -0.87 -5.49
CA ALA A 75 6.02 -1.47 -6.58
C ALA A 75 7.38 -0.79 -6.68
N LEU A 76 8.44 -1.58 -6.86
CA LEU A 76 9.73 -1.04 -7.25
C LEU A 76 9.72 -0.82 -8.76
N SER A 77 10.14 0.35 -9.20
CA SER A 77 10.41 0.62 -10.58
C SER A 77 11.81 1.18 -10.71
N THR A 78 12.53 0.74 -11.74
CA THR A 78 13.86 1.25 -12.03
C THR A 78 14.13 1.12 -13.53
N ALA A 79 14.95 2.02 -14.05
CA ALA A 79 15.48 1.93 -15.40
C ALA A 79 16.78 1.10 -15.46
N ASP A 80 17.27 0.65 -14.33
CA ASP A 80 18.51 -0.13 -14.23
C ASP A 80 18.28 -1.56 -14.68
N ASN A 81 19.20 -2.11 -15.46
CA ASN A 81 19.14 -3.47 -15.97
C ASN A 81 20.02 -4.46 -15.16
N ASP A 82 20.46 -4.09 -13.97
CA ASP A 82 21.23 -4.99 -13.11
C ASP A 82 20.32 -6.16 -12.68
N ILE A 83 20.83 -7.37 -12.85
CA ILE A 83 20.08 -8.60 -12.53
C ILE A 83 19.69 -8.66 -11.05
N ARG A 84 20.49 -8.09 -10.16
CA ARG A 84 20.17 -8.03 -8.72
C ARG A 84 18.96 -7.15 -8.47
N ILE A 85 18.79 -6.09 -9.25
CA ILE A 85 17.62 -5.21 -9.17
C ILE A 85 16.40 -5.90 -9.74
N ILE A 86 16.55 -6.69 -10.80
CA ILE A 86 15.46 -7.48 -11.38
C ILE A 86 14.93 -8.48 -10.34
N ASP A 87 15.80 -9.18 -9.61
CA ASP A 87 15.38 -10.08 -8.53
C ASP A 87 14.61 -9.34 -7.45
N SER A 88 15.06 -8.14 -7.08
CA SER A 88 14.35 -7.29 -6.11
C SER A 88 12.99 -6.83 -6.61
N LEU A 89 12.87 -6.52 -7.90
CA LEU A 89 11.60 -6.18 -8.55
C LEU A 89 10.62 -7.35 -8.50
N ILE A 90 11.10 -8.55 -8.79
CA ILE A 90 10.28 -9.77 -8.74
C ILE A 90 9.78 -9.99 -7.32
N ALA A 91 10.68 -9.92 -6.33
CA ALA A 91 10.32 -10.11 -4.93
C ALA A 91 9.29 -9.07 -4.47
N SER A 92 9.49 -7.80 -4.82
CA SER A 92 8.58 -6.73 -4.37
C SER A 92 7.26 -6.74 -5.11
N ASN A 93 7.26 -7.00 -6.42
CA ASN A 93 6.06 -6.83 -7.23
C ASN A 93 5.24 -8.10 -7.35
N ILE A 94 5.87 -9.26 -7.33
CA ILE A 94 5.18 -10.55 -7.48
C ILE A 94 4.97 -11.22 -6.13
N THR A 95 6.05 -11.49 -5.40
CA THR A 95 5.98 -12.25 -4.15
C THR A 95 5.15 -11.51 -3.11
N TYR A 96 5.41 -10.22 -2.91
CA TYR A 96 4.65 -9.42 -1.95
C TYR A 96 3.18 -9.32 -2.35
N GLY A 97 2.90 -9.09 -3.64
CA GLY A 97 1.53 -9.04 -4.16
C GLY A 97 0.76 -10.35 -3.94
N VAL A 98 1.42 -11.49 -4.15
CA VAL A 98 0.81 -12.80 -3.90
C VAL A 98 0.53 -13.02 -2.42
N GLN A 99 1.46 -12.64 -1.54
CA GLN A 99 1.26 -12.72 -0.09
C GLN A 99 0.08 -11.85 0.35
N LEU A 100 0.01 -10.62 -0.16
CA LEU A 100 -1.09 -9.71 0.13
C LEU A 100 -2.44 -10.30 -0.29
N LEU A 101 -2.54 -10.79 -1.52
CA LEU A 101 -3.77 -11.39 -2.03
C LEU A 101 -4.17 -12.63 -1.22
N SER A 102 -3.20 -13.43 -0.79
CA SER A 102 -3.46 -14.59 0.06
C SER A 102 -4.09 -14.19 1.39
N VAL A 103 -3.59 -13.14 2.01
CA VAL A 103 -4.14 -12.60 3.26
C VAL A 103 -5.54 -12.03 3.02
N LEU A 104 -5.72 -11.29 1.94
CA LEU A 104 -7.00 -10.66 1.60
C LEU A 104 -8.09 -11.67 1.28
N SER A 105 -7.75 -12.90 0.88
CA SER A 105 -8.74 -13.97 0.68
C SER A 105 -9.50 -14.31 1.95
N ASN A 106 -8.97 -13.96 3.12
CA ASN A 106 -9.61 -14.13 4.43
C ASN A 106 -10.28 -12.85 4.93
N CYS A 107 -10.42 -11.83 4.09
CA CYS A 107 -11.05 -10.56 4.43
C CYS A 107 -12.41 -10.46 3.74
N PRO A 108 -13.51 -10.85 4.40
CA PRO A 108 -14.82 -10.95 3.75
C PRO A 108 -15.41 -9.60 3.35
N SER A 109 -14.94 -8.51 3.94
CA SER A 109 -15.45 -7.15 3.64
C SER A 109 -14.83 -6.52 2.40
N LEU A 110 -13.85 -7.17 1.79
CA LEU A 110 -13.16 -6.64 0.61
C LEU A 110 -14.10 -6.60 -0.60
N LYS A 111 -14.23 -5.43 -1.20
CA LYS A 111 -15.10 -5.19 -2.39
C LYS A 111 -14.30 -4.76 -3.61
N LEU A 112 -13.15 -4.13 -3.43
CA LEU A 112 -12.37 -3.58 -4.55
C LEU A 112 -10.88 -3.67 -4.26
N PHE A 113 -10.14 -4.17 -5.22
CA PHE A 113 -8.68 -4.20 -5.21
C PHE A 113 -8.17 -3.41 -6.39
N VAL A 114 -7.47 -2.30 -6.12
CA VAL A 114 -6.85 -1.47 -7.13
C VAL A 114 -5.36 -1.75 -7.16
N ASN A 115 -4.86 -2.22 -8.28
CA ASN A 115 -3.45 -2.49 -8.50
C ASN A 115 -2.93 -1.56 -9.60
N THR A 116 -2.01 -0.67 -9.25
CA THR A 116 -1.41 0.23 -10.23
C THR A 116 -0.33 -0.46 -11.06
N GLY A 117 0.22 -1.57 -10.58
CA GLY A 117 1.14 -2.42 -11.30
C GLY A 117 2.35 -1.71 -11.89
N LEU A 118 3.29 -2.53 -12.40
CA LEU A 118 4.39 -2.03 -13.21
C LEU A 118 3.95 -2.09 -14.66
N LEU A 119 3.76 -0.93 -15.28
CA LEU A 119 3.60 -0.83 -16.72
C LEU A 119 5.00 -0.82 -17.34
N LEU A 120 5.41 -1.97 -17.85
CA LEU A 120 6.59 -2.04 -18.69
C LEU A 120 6.17 -1.64 -20.11
N ASN A 121 6.63 -0.49 -20.53
CA ASN A 121 6.50 -0.11 -21.91
C ASN A 121 7.65 -0.76 -22.69
N ILE A 122 7.33 -1.82 -23.40
CA ILE A 122 8.30 -2.52 -24.25
C ILE A 122 8.04 -2.07 -25.69
N ASP A 123 8.73 -1.04 -26.07
CA ASP A 123 8.74 -0.60 -27.47
C ASP A 123 9.95 -1.18 -28.20
#